data_4bcdbcda0c242f02ffcbd644fa4f7505
#
_entry.id   4bcdbcda0c242f02ffcbd644fa4f7505
#
_cell.length_a   1.000
_cell.length_b   1.000
_cell.length_c   1.000
_cell.angle_alpha   90.00
_cell.angle_beta   90.00
_cell.angle_gamma   90.00
#
_symmetry.space_group_name_H-M   'P 1'
#
loop_
_entity.id
_entity.type
_entity.pdbx_description
1 polymer ?
#
loop_
_entity_poly.entity_id
_entity_poly.type
_entity_poly.pdbx_seq_one_letter_code
_entity_poly.pdbx_strand_id
1 'polypeptide(L)'
;MEQDLKNLISKIPKEVSHVTKTLEKAGFEVFLVGGCVRDLLMLQILSEIERIKEPKDWDVTTNARPEQIISLFKKTIYENTFGTVGVCLPAQTGVPCETPKDNVSQETSNDNVIRETVEYKIIEVTPYRIEAKYSDFRHPDEVRFSDKLEDDLKRRDFTVNAMALDSKGHLVDLFGGIKDIKDKTLRAVGEPNDRFKEDALRMLRAVRFACQLNFSVSYHTTESILKNADLIKKISTERIRDEFVKIIMSKNPASGIVMLQKFGLLKNIIP
;
A
#
# COMPACT_ATOMS: atom_id res chain seq x y z
N MET A 1 -4.26 17.73 -18.87
CA MET A 1 -4.10 17.13 -17.53
C MET A 1 -5.45 16.77 -16.89
N GLU A 2 -6.44 17.66 -16.79
CA GLU A 2 -7.78 17.27 -16.25
C GLU A 2 -8.54 16.25 -17.12
N GLN A 3 -8.48 16.36 -18.45
CA GLN A 3 -9.12 15.41 -19.37
C GLN A 3 -8.48 14.01 -19.24
N ASP A 4 -7.18 13.97 -18.97
CA ASP A 4 -6.41 12.73 -18.86
C ASP A 4 -6.67 11.98 -17.55
N LEU A 5 -6.94 12.70 -16.46
CA LEU A 5 -7.30 12.12 -15.17
C LEU A 5 -8.69 11.46 -15.18
N LYS A 6 -9.63 11.95 -16.00
CA LYS A 6 -10.93 11.30 -16.20
C LYS A 6 -10.79 9.92 -16.87
N ASN A 7 -9.80 9.75 -17.73
CA ASN A 7 -9.50 8.45 -18.35
C ASN A 7 -8.95 7.44 -17.32
N LEU A 8 -8.27 7.91 -16.27
CA LEU A 8 -7.80 7.02 -15.18
C LEU A 8 -8.95 6.46 -14.35
N ILE A 9 -10.00 7.26 -14.12
CA ILE A 9 -11.17 6.81 -13.35
C ILE A 9 -11.87 5.65 -14.06
N SER A 10 -11.91 5.62 -15.38
CA SER A 10 -12.52 4.53 -16.14
C SER A 10 -11.81 3.18 -15.96
N LYS A 11 -10.57 3.19 -15.48
CA LYS A 11 -9.79 1.98 -15.18
C LYS A 11 -10.01 1.44 -13.77
N ILE A 12 -10.73 2.18 -12.92
CA ILE A 12 -11.04 1.74 -11.55
C ILE A 12 -12.09 0.62 -11.64
N PRO A 13 -11.85 -0.54 -11.02
CA PRO A 13 -12.81 -1.63 -10.98
C PRO A 13 -14.15 -1.22 -10.37
N LYS A 14 -15.22 -1.84 -10.85
CA LYS A 14 -16.59 -1.52 -10.38
C LYS A 14 -16.77 -1.75 -8.88
N GLU A 15 -16.10 -2.76 -8.33
CA GLU A 15 -16.12 -3.10 -6.91
C GLU A 15 -15.49 -1.98 -6.07
N VAL A 16 -14.33 -1.46 -6.51
CA VAL A 16 -13.66 -0.32 -5.85
C VAL A 16 -14.54 0.93 -5.94
N SER A 17 -15.09 1.20 -7.13
CA SER A 17 -16.03 2.32 -7.34
C SER A 17 -17.31 2.18 -6.50
N HIS A 18 -17.76 0.97 -6.21
CA HIS A 18 -18.90 0.72 -5.32
C HIS A 18 -18.57 1.10 -3.89
N VAL A 19 -17.39 0.69 -3.39
CA VAL A 19 -16.92 1.02 -2.04
C VAL A 19 -16.77 2.53 -1.85
N THR A 20 -16.06 3.19 -2.76
CA THR A 20 -15.83 4.65 -2.67
C THR A 20 -17.14 5.43 -2.69
N LYS A 21 -18.05 5.11 -3.63
CA LYS A 21 -19.37 5.77 -3.74
C LYS A 21 -20.28 5.51 -2.53
N THR A 22 -20.19 4.34 -1.90
CA THR A 22 -20.99 4.03 -0.70
C THR A 22 -20.56 4.90 0.47
N LEU A 23 -19.25 5.04 0.69
CA LEU A 23 -18.69 5.91 1.73
C LEU A 23 -18.99 7.39 1.45
N GLU A 24 -18.83 7.86 0.20
CA GLU A 24 -19.13 9.24 -0.19
C GLU A 24 -20.62 9.59 0.01
N LYS A 25 -21.54 8.66 -0.32
CA LYS A 25 -22.99 8.84 -0.08
C LYS A 25 -23.33 8.92 1.40
N ALA A 26 -22.55 8.29 2.26
CA ALA A 26 -22.67 8.40 3.71
C ALA A 26 -22.05 9.70 4.27
N GLY A 27 -21.48 10.56 3.42
CA GLY A 27 -20.95 11.87 3.79
C GLY A 27 -19.47 11.89 4.18
N PHE A 28 -18.72 10.79 3.91
CA PHE A 28 -17.30 10.71 4.22
C PHE A 28 -16.42 11.15 3.05
N GLU A 29 -15.25 11.70 3.37
CA GLU A 29 -14.18 11.86 2.40
C GLU A 29 -13.58 10.51 2.04
N VAL A 30 -13.30 10.28 0.75
CA VAL A 30 -12.79 9.00 0.27
C VAL A 30 -11.78 9.23 -0.85
N PHE A 31 -10.64 8.56 -0.75
CA PHE A 31 -9.61 8.58 -1.77
C PHE A 31 -9.02 7.19 -2.01
N LEU A 32 -8.63 6.93 -3.24
CA LEU A 32 -7.66 5.90 -3.58
C LEU A 32 -6.27 6.40 -3.20
N VAL A 33 -5.39 5.52 -2.70
CA VAL A 33 -4.06 5.92 -2.24
C VAL A 33 -3.01 4.85 -2.52
N GLY A 34 -1.76 5.22 -2.43
CA GLY A 34 -0.67 4.26 -2.44
C GLY A 34 -0.30 3.72 -3.82
N GLY A 35 -0.08 2.42 -3.89
CA GLY A 35 0.41 1.75 -5.09
C GLY A 35 -0.50 1.88 -6.30
N CYS A 36 -1.81 1.79 -6.11
CA CYS A 36 -2.78 1.90 -7.22
C CYS A 36 -2.76 3.28 -7.88
N VAL A 37 -2.67 4.36 -7.10
CA VAL A 37 -2.60 5.73 -7.64
C VAL A 37 -1.29 5.94 -8.39
N ARG A 38 -0.16 5.50 -7.81
CA ARG A 38 1.14 5.51 -8.50
C ARG A 38 1.07 4.78 -9.84
N ASP A 39 0.55 3.54 -9.86
CA ASP A 39 0.54 2.70 -11.05
C ASP A 39 -0.39 3.27 -12.13
N LEU A 40 -1.54 3.86 -11.75
CA LEU A 40 -2.40 4.61 -12.67
C LEU A 40 -1.67 5.80 -13.29
N LEU A 41 -0.96 6.60 -12.48
CA LEU A 41 -0.20 7.75 -12.98
C LEU A 41 0.98 7.31 -13.85
N MET A 42 1.67 6.22 -13.51
CA MET A 42 2.72 5.66 -14.35
C MET A 42 2.18 5.20 -15.71
N LEU A 43 1.00 4.56 -15.74
CA LEU A 43 0.34 4.21 -17.00
C LEU A 43 0.09 5.44 -17.89
N GLN A 44 -0.26 6.57 -17.29
CA GLN A 44 -0.51 7.79 -18.03
C GLN A 44 0.79 8.49 -18.47
N ILE A 45 1.79 8.56 -17.57
CA ILE A 45 3.00 9.37 -17.77
C ILE A 45 4.05 8.61 -18.59
N LEU A 46 4.18 7.29 -18.41
CA LEU A 46 5.29 6.48 -18.91
C LEU A 46 4.88 5.43 -19.95
N SER A 47 3.58 5.25 -20.25
CA SER A 47 3.09 4.17 -21.14
C SER A 47 3.63 4.22 -22.56
N GLU A 48 4.01 5.38 -23.05
CA GLU A 48 4.65 5.54 -24.37
C GLU A 48 6.08 5.01 -24.40
N ILE A 49 6.72 4.92 -23.23
CA ILE A 49 8.15 4.58 -23.10
C ILE A 49 8.32 3.16 -22.53
N GLU A 50 7.40 2.73 -21.66
CA GLU A 50 7.50 1.47 -20.91
C GLU A 50 6.17 0.72 -20.86
N ARG A 51 6.24 -0.61 -20.86
CA ARG A 51 5.08 -1.47 -20.61
C ARG A 51 4.74 -1.50 -19.11
N ILE A 52 3.87 -0.59 -18.69
CA ILE A 52 3.38 -0.50 -17.31
C ILE A 52 2.19 -1.49 -17.12
N LYS A 53 2.16 -2.15 -15.96
CA LYS A 53 1.04 -3.03 -15.60
C LYS A 53 -0.07 -2.22 -14.92
N GLU A 54 -1.31 -2.62 -15.14
CA GLU A 54 -2.44 -2.07 -14.40
C GLU A 54 -2.36 -2.42 -12.90
N PRO A 55 -2.91 -1.54 -12.03
CA PRO A 55 -2.98 -1.82 -10.59
C PRO A 55 -3.73 -3.14 -10.31
N LYS A 56 -3.20 -3.93 -9.38
CA LYS A 56 -3.85 -5.17 -8.92
C LYS A 56 -4.53 -4.99 -7.58
N ASP A 57 -3.86 -4.29 -6.67
CA ASP A 57 -4.31 -4.06 -5.31
C ASP A 57 -4.81 -2.61 -5.21
N TRP A 58 -5.94 -2.43 -4.57
CA TRP A 58 -6.63 -1.15 -4.49
C TRP A 58 -6.86 -0.77 -3.03
N ASP A 59 -6.12 0.23 -2.58
CA ASP A 59 -6.22 0.77 -1.22
C ASP A 59 -7.12 2.00 -1.22
N VAL A 60 -8.09 2.01 -0.32
CA VAL A 60 -9.00 3.14 -0.07
C VAL A 60 -8.66 3.74 1.29
N THR A 61 -8.63 5.07 1.37
CA THR A 61 -8.51 5.77 2.65
C THR A 61 -9.66 6.77 2.84
N THR A 62 -10.07 7.00 4.09
CA THR A 62 -11.27 7.79 4.43
C THR A 62 -11.16 8.42 5.82
N ASN A 63 -11.93 9.47 6.08
CA ASN A 63 -12.11 10.00 7.43
C ASN A 63 -13.16 9.23 8.26
N ALA A 64 -13.83 8.22 7.68
CA ALA A 64 -14.73 7.35 8.42
C ALA A 64 -13.96 6.48 9.43
N ARG A 65 -14.53 6.27 10.61
CA ARG A 65 -13.99 5.34 11.62
C ARG A 65 -14.32 3.90 11.28
N PRO A 66 -13.59 2.90 11.81
CA PRO A 66 -13.82 1.49 11.49
C PRO A 66 -15.26 1.05 11.69
N GLU A 67 -15.90 1.45 12.79
CA GLU A 67 -17.28 1.10 13.12
C GLU A 67 -18.28 1.67 12.11
N GLN A 68 -18.01 2.89 11.60
CA GLN A 68 -18.81 3.53 10.58
C GLN A 68 -18.65 2.80 9.23
N ILE A 69 -17.43 2.40 8.87
CA ILE A 69 -17.19 1.60 7.67
C ILE A 69 -17.94 0.26 7.76
N ILE A 70 -17.78 -0.45 8.88
CA ILE A 70 -18.44 -1.76 9.10
C ILE A 70 -19.95 -1.64 8.96
N SER A 71 -20.56 -0.58 9.48
CA SER A 71 -22.02 -0.38 9.42
C SER A 71 -22.59 -0.17 8.01
N LEU A 72 -21.76 0.24 7.04
CA LEU A 72 -22.16 0.53 5.67
C LEU A 72 -22.15 -0.70 4.74
N PHE A 73 -21.45 -1.78 5.12
CA PHE A 73 -21.27 -2.94 4.26
C PHE A 73 -21.76 -4.24 4.91
N LYS A 74 -22.37 -5.12 4.10
CA LYS A 74 -22.95 -6.37 4.59
C LYS A 74 -21.94 -7.39 5.13
N LYS A 75 -20.73 -7.40 4.54
CA LYS A 75 -19.68 -8.35 4.92
C LYS A 75 -18.34 -7.62 4.97
N THR A 76 -17.72 -7.67 6.14
CA THR A 76 -16.44 -7.00 6.39
C THR A 76 -15.54 -7.92 7.23
N ILE A 77 -14.23 -7.74 7.07
CA ILE A 77 -13.20 -8.31 7.94
C ILE A 77 -12.51 -7.14 8.61
N TYR A 78 -12.43 -7.16 9.94
CA TYR A 78 -11.82 -6.08 10.70
C TYR A 78 -10.49 -6.52 11.30
N GLU A 79 -9.40 -5.85 10.89
CA GLU A 79 -8.08 -6.03 11.48
C GLU A 79 -7.85 -4.96 12.56
N ASN A 80 -7.95 -5.38 13.82
CA ASN A 80 -7.95 -4.48 14.98
C ASN A 80 -6.63 -3.71 15.16
N THR A 81 -5.51 -4.20 14.65
CA THR A 81 -4.18 -3.64 14.94
C THR A 81 -3.99 -2.22 14.36
N PHE A 82 -4.54 -1.95 13.17
CA PHE A 82 -4.33 -0.67 12.47
C PHE A 82 -5.63 0.01 12.02
N GLY A 83 -6.77 -0.52 12.40
CA GLY A 83 -8.07 0.04 12.03
C GLY A 83 -8.48 -0.19 10.58
N THR A 84 -7.76 -1.02 9.82
CA THR A 84 -8.12 -1.35 8.43
C THR A 84 -9.32 -2.28 8.40
N VAL A 85 -10.29 -1.97 7.53
CA VAL A 85 -11.50 -2.77 7.30
C VAL A 85 -11.44 -3.34 5.88
N GLY A 86 -11.40 -4.67 5.76
CA GLY A 86 -11.56 -5.36 4.49
C GLY A 86 -13.04 -5.45 4.13
N VAL A 87 -13.46 -4.75 3.10
CA VAL A 87 -14.83 -4.84 2.56
C VAL A 87 -14.89 -5.99 1.57
N CYS A 88 -15.72 -7.02 1.89
CA CYS A 88 -15.87 -8.22 1.08
C CYS A 88 -17.02 -8.05 0.10
N LEU A 89 -16.73 -7.98 -1.20
CA LEU A 89 -17.72 -7.90 -2.27
C LEU A 89 -17.72 -9.21 -3.07
N PRO A 90 -18.90 -9.73 -3.50
CA PRO A 90 -18.95 -10.91 -4.34
C PRO A 90 -18.17 -10.66 -5.64
N ALA A 91 -17.25 -11.57 -5.98
CA ALA A 91 -16.57 -11.53 -7.26
C ALA A 91 -17.54 -11.92 -8.38
N GLN A 92 -17.51 -11.21 -9.50
CA GLN A 92 -18.40 -11.48 -10.64
C GLN A 92 -17.96 -12.68 -11.50
N THR A 93 -16.90 -13.39 -11.11
CA THR A 93 -16.33 -14.53 -11.85
C THR A 93 -15.97 -15.65 -10.89
N GLY A 94 -16.52 -16.84 -11.15
CA GLY A 94 -16.40 -18.02 -10.28
C GLY A 94 -15.02 -18.70 -10.31
N VAL A 95 -14.10 -18.22 -9.52
CA VAL A 95 -12.85 -18.91 -9.12
C VAL A 95 -12.76 -18.86 -7.59
N PRO A 96 -12.55 -19.97 -6.83
CA PRO A 96 -12.57 -19.98 -5.36
C PRO A 96 -11.36 -19.24 -4.76
N CYS A 97 -11.61 -18.36 -3.78
CA CYS A 97 -10.56 -17.74 -2.97
C CYS A 97 -10.34 -18.61 -1.72
N GLU A 98 -9.14 -19.12 -1.55
CA GLU A 98 -8.76 -19.84 -0.34
C GLU A 98 -8.72 -18.86 0.83
N THR A 99 -9.67 -19.00 1.76
CA THR A 99 -9.62 -18.31 3.05
C THR A 99 -8.50 -18.88 3.91
N PRO A 100 -7.74 -18.05 4.67
CA PRO A 100 -6.90 -18.57 5.72
C PRO A 100 -7.74 -19.37 6.72
N LYS A 101 -7.32 -20.61 6.99
CA LYS A 101 -7.99 -21.50 7.93
C LYS A 101 -7.73 -21.00 9.34
N ASP A 102 -8.76 -20.46 10.00
CA ASP A 102 -8.83 -20.38 11.44
C ASP A 102 -10.14 -21.02 11.92
N ASN A 103 -9.95 -22.12 12.60
CA ASN A 103 -10.80 -22.85 13.55
C ASN A 103 -12.28 -22.48 13.62
N VAL A 104 -13.14 -23.30 13.00
CA VAL A 104 -14.51 -23.48 13.44
C VAL A 104 -14.75 -24.98 13.66
N SER A 105 -15.13 -25.29 14.90
CA SER A 105 -15.52 -26.57 15.44
C SER A 105 -16.59 -27.27 14.59
N GLN A 106 -16.44 -28.60 14.49
CA GLN A 106 -17.33 -29.55 13.83
C GLN A 106 -18.74 -29.51 14.44
N GLU A 107 -19.74 -29.35 13.60
CA GLU A 107 -21.03 -29.98 13.81
C GLU A 107 -21.46 -30.66 12.52
N THR A 108 -21.73 -31.95 12.66
CA THR A 108 -22.18 -32.87 11.63
C THR A 108 -23.66 -32.66 11.33
N SER A 109 -24.02 -32.44 10.06
CA SER A 109 -25.28 -32.91 9.49
C SER A 109 -25.21 -33.05 7.99
N ASN A 110 -25.57 -34.23 7.52
CA ASN A 110 -25.75 -34.62 6.12
C ASN A 110 -26.86 -33.79 5.49
N ASP A 111 -26.50 -32.97 4.50
CA ASP A 111 -27.39 -32.62 3.40
C ASP A 111 -26.52 -32.19 2.22
N ASN A 112 -26.69 -32.86 1.07
CA ASN A 112 -26.06 -32.55 -0.21
C ASN A 112 -26.59 -31.21 -0.76
N VAL A 113 -26.20 -30.12 -0.14
CA VAL A 113 -26.36 -28.77 -0.69
C VAL A 113 -25.03 -28.43 -1.36
N ILE A 114 -25.02 -28.38 -2.68
CA ILE A 114 -23.95 -27.73 -3.46
C ILE A 114 -23.90 -26.30 -2.94
N ARG A 115 -23.01 -26.03 -1.97
CA ARG A 115 -22.70 -24.67 -1.55
C ARG A 115 -21.94 -24.03 -2.70
N GLU A 116 -22.62 -23.21 -3.48
CA GLU A 116 -21.93 -22.27 -4.37
C GLU A 116 -20.92 -21.49 -3.53
N THR A 117 -19.65 -21.76 -3.73
CA THR A 117 -18.56 -21.01 -3.09
C THR A 117 -18.54 -19.64 -3.76
N VAL A 118 -19.19 -18.67 -3.13
CA VAL A 118 -19.14 -17.27 -3.57
C VAL A 118 -17.74 -16.74 -3.28
N GLU A 119 -16.99 -16.46 -4.34
CA GLU A 119 -15.74 -15.72 -4.23
C GLU A 119 -15.97 -14.31 -3.78
N TYR A 120 -15.11 -13.84 -2.90
CA TYR A 120 -15.12 -12.45 -2.44
C TYR A 120 -13.85 -11.73 -2.85
N LYS A 121 -14.00 -10.56 -3.45
CA LYS A 121 -12.93 -9.60 -3.62
C LYS A 121 -12.89 -8.71 -2.38
N ILE A 122 -11.75 -8.62 -1.74
CA ILE A 122 -11.55 -7.80 -0.55
C ILE A 122 -10.96 -6.46 -0.99
N ILE A 123 -11.60 -5.36 -0.61
CA ILE A 123 -11.09 -4.00 -0.80
C ILE A 123 -10.73 -3.45 0.59
N GLU A 124 -9.47 -3.11 0.76
CA GLU A 124 -8.97 -2.54 2.02
C GLU A 124 -9.38 -1.08 2.14
N VAL A 125 -10.06 -0.75 3.23
CA VAL A 125 -10.45 0.61 3.58
C VAL A 125 -9.78 0.97 4.90
N THR A 126 -8.89 1.96 4.86
CA THR A 126 -8.12 2.39 6.03
C THR A 126 -8.55 3.79 6.45
N PRO A 127 -8.98 4.02 7.69
CA PRO A 127 -9.19 5.36 8.24
C PRO A 127 -7.94 6.20 8.17
N TYR A 128 -8.08 7.53 7.98
CA TYR A 128 -6.96 8.45 8.17
C TYR A 128 -6.39 8.29 9.57
N ARG A 129 -5.08 8.21 9.69
CA ARG A 129 -4.43 8.02 10.97
C ARG A 129 -3.11 8.76 11.10
N ILE A 130 -2.80 9.12 12.32
CA ILE A 130 -1.50 9.60 12.77
C ILE A 130 -0.86 8.44 13.52
N GLU A 131 0.36 8.13 13.16
CA GLU A 131 1.15 7.13 13.86
C GLU A 131 2.08 7.88 14.82
N ALA A 132 1.87 7.69 16.14
CA ALA A 132 2.69 8.29 17.17
C ALA A 132 3.78 7.32 17.59
N LYS A 133 4.98 7.83 17.89
CA LYS A 133 6.17 7.13 18.40
C LYS A 133 6.23 5.63 18.09
N TYR A 134 7.41 5.19 17.71
CA TYR A 134 7.69 3.77 17.40
C TYR A 134 8.76 3.29 18.38
N SER A 135 8.40 2.50 19.38
CA SER A 135 9.36 1.92 20.33
C SER A 135 9.99 0.63 19.82
N ASP A 136 9.29 -0.11 18.97
CA ASP A 136 9.72 -1.43 18.47
C ASP A 136 10.16 -1.44 16.98
N PHE A 137 10.33 -0.27 16.35
CA PHE A 137 10.68 -0.12 14.92
C PHE A 137 9.68 -0.77 13.94
N ARG A 138 8.44 -1.02 14.38
CA ARG A 138 7.41 -1.67 13.57
C ARG A 138 6.02 -1.09 13.79
N HIS A 139 5.60 -1.07 15.06
CA HIS A 139 4.25 -0.66 15.41
C HIS A 139 4.32 0.72 16.03
N PRO A 140 3.46 1.64 15.60
CA PRO A 140 3.29 2.84 16.39
C PRO A 140 2.77 2.45 17.77
N ASP A 141 3.35 3.02 18.82
CA ASP A 141 2.93 2.77 20.20
C ASP A 141 1.46 3.14 20.40
N GLU A 142 0.97 4.07 19.61
CA GLU A 142 -0.41 4.51 19.58
C GLU A 142 -0.83 4.87 18.15
N VAL A 143 -1.97 4.33 17.71
CA VAL A 143 -2.63 4.73 16.47
C VAL A 143 -3.79 5.66 16.83
N ARG A 144 -3.72 6.92 16.38
CA ARG A 144 -4.81 7.87 16.51
C ARG A 144 -5.44 8.11 15.16
N PHE A 145 -6.75 7.98 15.08
CA PHE A 145 -7.46 8.34 13.87
C PHE A 145 -7.45 9.85 13.67
N SER A 146 -7.26 10.29 12.44
CA SER A 146 -7.29 11.69 12.01
C SER A 146 -8.53 11.96 11.16
N ASP A 147 -8.90 13.23 11.04
CA ASP A 147 -9.92 13.67 10.11
C ASP A 147 -9.29 14.37 8.87
N LYS A 148 -7.94 14.36 8.75
CA LYS A 148 -7.20 15.04 7.70
C LYS A 148 -6.45 14.03 6.84
N LEU A 149 -6.66 14.10 5.52
CA LEU A 149 -5.93 13.30 4.53
C LEU A 149 -4.41 13.50 4.61
N GLU A 150 -3.97 14.73 4.87
CA GLU A 150 -2.54 15.09 4.95
C GLU A 150 -1.79 14.24 5.97
N ASP A 151 -2.43 13.92 7.10
CA ASP A 151 -1.81 13.09 8.15
C ASP A 151 -1.58 11.66 7.65
N ASP A 152 -2.53 11.09 6.90
CA ASP A 152 -2.38 9.76 6.29
C ASP A 152 -1.29 9.75 5.22
N LEU A 153 -1.22 10.78 4.38
CA LEU A 153 -0.19 10.86 3.33
C LEU A 153 1.21 11.08 3.94
N LYS A 154 1.33 11.88 5.01
CA LYS A 154 2.60 12.21 5.66
C LYS A 154 3.29 11.01 6.30
N ARG A 155 2.55 10.02 6.83
CA ARG A 155 3.12 8.81 7.45
C ARG A 155 3.63 7.77 6.46
N ARG A 156 3.35 7.93 5.16
CA ARG A 156 3.74 6.98 4.11
C ARG A 156 5.25 6.96 3.86
N ASP A 157 5.72 5.90 3.21
CA ASP A 157 7.15 5.65 3.02
C ASP A 157 7.79 6.55 1.94
N PHE A 158 7.21 6.56 0.73
CA PHE A 158 7.79 7.25 -0.42
C PHE A 158 6.78 8.17 -1.09
N THR A 159 7.27 9.28 -1.67
CA THR A 159 6.45 10.30 -2.33
C THR A 159 5.55 9.73 -3.41
N VAL A 160 6.07 8.78 -4.20
CA VAL A 160 5.32 8.10 -5.26
C VAL A 160 4.15 7.24 -4.75
N ASN A 161 4.15 6.88 -3.46
CA ASN A 161 3.07 6.15 -2.78
C ASN A 161 2.24 7.06 -1.86
N ALA A 162 2.58 8.36 -1.77
CA ALA A 162 1.94 9.34 -0.89
C ALA A 162 1.08 10.33 -1.68
N MET A 163 0.33 9.82 -2.64
CA MET A 163 -0.64 10.55 -3.46
C MET A 163 -2.02 9.96 -3.25
N ALA A 164 -3.05 10.80 -3.37
CA ALA A 164 -4.44 10.41 -3.24
C ALA A 164 -5.28 10.87 -4.44
N LEU A 165 -6.22 10.03 -4.88
CA LEU A 165 -7.10 10.29 -6.02
C LEU A 165 -8.55 10.09 -5.59
N ASP A 166 -9.39 11.12 -5.76
CA ASP A 166 -10.82 11.01 -5.50
C ASP A 166 -11.61 10.40 -6.67
N SER A 167 -12.88 10.12 -6.46
CA SER A 167 -13.79 9.57 -7.48
C SER A 167 -14.08 10.52 -8.64
N LYS A 168 -13.75 11.80 -8.51
CA LYS A 168 -13.93 12.85 -9.53
C LYS A 168 -12.67 13.08 -10.36
N GLY A 169 -11.54 12.48 -9.96
CA GLY A 169 -10.24 12.64 -10.61
C GLY A 169 -9.41 13.79 -10.06
N HIS A 170 -9.74 14.33 -8.90
CA HIS A 170 -8.87 15.28 -8.24
C HIS A 170 -7.72 14.53 -7.58
N LEU A 171 -6.50 14.87 -7.97
CA LEU A 171 -5.28 14.29 -7.45
C LEU A 171 -4.67 15.20 -6.39
N VAL A 172 -4.42 14.65 -5.21
CA VAL A 172 -3.72 15.30 -4.11
C VAL A 172 -2.29 14.77 -4.07
N ASP A 173 -1.31 15.63 -4.35
CA ASP A 173 0.13 15.34 -4.32
C ASP A 173 0.85 16.40 -3.49
N LEU A 174 0.98 16.14 -2.19
CA LEU A 174 1.59 17.07 -1.24
C LEU A 174 3.12 17.01 -1.22
N PHE A 175 3.70 15.93 -1.74
CA PHE A 175 5.13 15.62 -1.59
C PHE A 175 5.88 15.53 -2.90
N GLY A 176 5.23 15.84 -4.03
CA GLY A 176 5.85 15.86 -5.36
C GLY A 176 6.03 14.48 -5.98
N GLY A 177 5.13 13.54 -5.69
CA GLY A 177 5.15 12.18 -6.23
C GLY A 177 5.04 12.13 -7.75
N ILE A 178 4.24 13.02 -8.37
CA ILE A 178 4.15 13.15 -9.84
C ILE A 178 5.52 13.48 -10.45
N LYS A 179 6.23 14.44 -9.84
CA LYS A 179 7.56 14.83 -10.30
C LYS A 179 8.52 13.66 -10.18
N ASP A 180 8.49 12.96 -9.05
CA ASP A 180 9.37 11.83 -8.80
C ASP A 180 9.07 10.63 -9.73
N ILE A 181 7.82 10.42 -10.15
CA ILE A 181 7.46 9.45 -11.21
C ILE A 181 8.10 9.86 -12.55
N LYS A 182 7.97 11.13 -12.96
CA LYS A 182 8.55 11.64 -14.21
C LYS A 182 10.09 11.52 -14.23
N ASP A 183 10.71 11.84 -13.10
CA ASP A 183 12.17 11.80 -12.91
C ASP A 183 12.68 10.37 -12.64
N LYS A 184 11.77 9.36 -12.56
CA LYS A 184 12.06 7.96 -12.17
C LYS A 184 12.89 7.89 -10.89
N THR A 185 12.49 8.66 -9.89
CA THR A 185 13.21 8.82 -8.63
C THR A 185 12.36 8.32 -7.46
N LEU A 186 12.95 7.54 -6.58
CA LEU A 186 12.34 7.11 -5.33
C LEU A 186 12.86 7.98 -4.19
N ARG A 187 11.97 8.74 -3.56
CA ARG A 187 12.26 9.66 -2.47
C ARG A 187 11.38 9.33 -1.27
N ALA A 188 11.95 9.33 -0.07
CA ALA A 188 11.18 9.20 1.17
C ALA A 188 10.31 10.44 1.41
N VAL A 189 9.15 10.25 2.05
CA VAL A 189 8.28 11.36 2.46
C VAL A 189 8.90 12.10 3.65
N GLY A 190 9.02 13.42 3.56
CA GLY A 190 9.57 14.25 4.61
C GLY A 190 11.06 13.99 4.86
N GLU A 191 11.45 13.85 6.14
CA GLU A 191 12.84 13.61 6.52
C GLU A 191 13.17 12.10 6.50
N PRO A 192 14.06 11.62 5.60
CA PRO A 192 14.33 10.18 5.47
C PRO A 192 14.84 9.52 6.74
N ASN A 193 15.65 10.24 7.56
CA ASN A 193 16.16 9.69 8.81
C ASN A 193 15.05 9.34 9.80
N ASP A 194 14.02 10.14 9.86
CA ASP A 194 12.88 9.91 10.74
C ASP A 194 12.08 8.71 10.25
N ARG A 195 11.82 8.64 8.93
CA ARG A 195 11.10 7.52 8.30
C ARG A 195 11.79 6.17 8.56
N PHE A 196 13.12 6.11 8.50
CA PHE A 196 13.87 4.86 8.72
C PHE A 196 14.02 4.50 10.19
N LYS A 197 13.97 5.48 11.09
CA LYS A 197 13.89 5.23 12.55
C LYS A 197 12.52 4.74 13.00
N GLU A 198 11.44 5.14 12.32
CA GLU A 198 10.09 4.64 12.59
C GLU A 198 9.96 3.17 12.19
N ASP A 199 10.32 2.82 10.96
CA ASP A 199 10.34 1.43 10.46
C ASP A 199 11.55 1.23 9.55
N ALA A 200 12.58 0.55 10.08
CA ALA A 200 13.81 0.29 9.35
C ALA A 200 13.60 -0.60 8.11
N LEU A 201 12.48 -1.36 8.04
CA LEU A 201 12.14 -2.13 6.85
C LEU A 201 11.94 -1.25 5.62
N ARG A 202 11.60 0.03 5.80
CA ARG A 202 11.47 0.99 4.70
C ARG A 202 12.75 1.11 3.87
N MET A 203 13.92 0.81 4.45
CA MET A 203 15.18 0.76 3.70
C MET A 203 15.21 -0.38 2.67
N LEU A 204 14.75 -1.59 3.05
CA LEU A 204 14.58 -2.71 2.09
C LEU A 204 13.47 -2.42 1.08
N ARG A 205 12.38 -1.80 1.51
CA ARG A 205 11.31 -1.35 0.62
C ARG A 205 11.81 -0.35 -0.43
N ALA A 206 12.77 0.55 -0.07
CA ALA A 206 13.40 1.45 -1.02
C ALA A 206 14.10 0.67 -2.14
N VAL A 207 14.92 -0.32 -1.79
CA VAL A 207 15.59 -1.18 -2.77
C VAL A 207 14.57 -1.95 -3.61
N ARG A 208 13.55 -2.54 -2.97
CA ARG A 208 12.49 -3.26 -3.68
C ARG A 208 11.78 -2.38 -4.71
N PHE A 209 11.30 -1.21 -4.30
CA PHE A 209 10.60 -0.31 -5.23
C PHE A 209 11.51 0.22 -6.33
N ALA A 210 12.78 0.53 -6.02
CA ALA A 210 13.74 0.92 -7.03
C ALA A 210 13.88 -0.16 -8.12
N CYS A 211 13.96 -1.46 -7.73
CA CYS A 211 14.04 -2.59 -8.66
C CYS A 211 12.72 -2.83 -9.42
N GLN A 212 11.59 -2.77 -8.72
CA GLN A 212 10.27 -3.07 -9.32
C GLN A 212 9.85 -1.99 -10.32
N LEU A 213 10.11 -0.72 -10.01
CA LEU A 213 9.73 0.43 -10.81
C LEU A 213 10.81 0.87 -11.79
N ASN A 214 12.00 0.32 -11.68
CA ASN A 214 13.20 0.76 -12.43
C ASN A 214 13.52 2.25 -12.17
N PHE A 215 13.47 2.65 -10.89
CA PHE A 215 13.74 4.01 -10.41
C PHE A 215 15.09 4.08 -9.69
N SER A 216 15.74 5.25 -9.73
CA SER A 216 16.88 5.55 -8.88
C SER A 216 16.42 6.01 -7.49
N VAL A 217 17.19 5.68 -6.45
CA VAL A 217 16.94 6.22 -5.11
C VAL A 217 17.56 7.62 -5.00
N SER A 218 16.81 8.60 -4.49
CA SER A 218 17.29 9.98 -4.38
C SER A 218 18.51 10.07 -3.46
N TYR A 219 19.35 11.10 -3.67
CA TYR A 219 20.60 11.30 -2.92
C TYR A 219 20.35 11.30 -1.38
N HIS A 220 19.46 12.15 -0.89
CA HIS A 220 19.18 12.25 0.55
C HIS A 220 18.58 10.97 1.14
N THR A 221 17.76 10.25 0.37
CA THR A 221 17.24 8.93 0.80
C THR A 221 18.38 7.92 0.90
N THR A 222 19.31 7.91 -0.07
CA THR A 222 20.48 7.03 -0.08
C THR A 222 21.41 7.31 1.11
N GLU A 223 21.76 8.57 1.36
CA GLU A 223 22.60 8.95 2.52
C GLU A 223 21.97 8.51 3.83
N SER A 224 20.66 8.67 3.96
CA SER A 224 19.94 8.24 5.16
C SER A 224 19.93 6.72 5.30
N ILE A 225 19.79 5.95 4.21
CA ILE A 225 19.90 4.48 4.25
C ILE A 225 21.28 4.07 4.76
N LEU A 226 22.35 4.64 4.19
CA LEU A 226 23.73 4.34 4.59
C LEU A 226 23.96 4.60 6.09
N LYS A 227 23.44 5.72 6.59
CA LYS A 227 23.56 6.10 8.01
C LYS A 227 22.80 5.18 8.95
N ASN A 228 21.66 4.63 8.51
CA ASN A 228 20.74 3.86 9.34
C ASN A 228 20.74 2.36 9.04
N ALA A 229 21.63 1.86 8.16
CA ALA A 229 21.63 0.47 7.68
C ALA A 229 21.65 -0.58 8.81
N ASP A 230 22.31 -0.29 9.92
CA ASP A 230 22.39 -1.21 11.07
C ASP A 230 21.06 -1.36 11.82
N LEU A 231 20.12 -0.42 11.66
CA LEU A 231 18.78 -0.53 12.25
C LEU A 231 17.99 -1.71 11.70
N ILE A 232 18.35 -2.23 10.52
CA ILE A 232 17.66 -3.39 9.93
C ILE A 232 17.76 -4.64 10.82
N LYS A 233 18.81 -4.75 11.67
CA LYS A 233 18.98 -5.83 12.63
C LYS A 233 17.87 -5.89 13.68
N LYS A 234 17.10 -4.82 13.85
CA LYS A 234 15.97 -4.73 14.78
C LYS A 234 14.66 -5.24 14.19
N ILE A 235 14.65 -5.54 12.89
CA ILE A 235 13.47 -6.04 12.17
C ILE A 235 13.46 -7.57 12.22
N SER A 236 12.27 -8.15 12.36
CA SER A 236 12.12 -9.61 12.37
C SER A 236 12.57 -10.25 11.05
N THR A 237 13.16 -11.42 11.15
CA THR A 237 13.72 -12.17 10.01
C THR A 237 12.66 -12.46 8.95
N GLU A 238 11.41 -12.71 9.34
CA GLU A 238 10.30 -12.98 8.44
C GLU A 238 10.01 -11.76 7.56
N ARG A 239 9.95 -10.56 8.14
CA ARG A 239 9.71 -9.32 7.39
C ARG A 239 10.86 -9.02 6.42
N ILE A 240 12.10 -9.22 6.87
CA ILE A 240 13.30 -9.08 6.03
C ILE A 240 13.24 -10.06 4.87
N ARG A 241 12.98 -11.35 5.14
CA ARG A 241 12.84 -12.39 4.13
C ARG A 241 11.80 -12.03 3.08
N ASP A 242 10.62 -11.57 3.51
CA ASP A 242 9.51 -11.27 2.61
C ASP A 242 9.85 -10.09 1.67
N GLU A 243 10.53 -9.05 2.16
CA GLU A 243 11.00 -7.95 1.30
C GLU A 243 12.15 -8.39 0.41
N PHE A 244 13.09 -9.21 0.91
CA PHE A 244 14.20 -9.75 0.14
C PHE A 244 13.71 -10.64 -1.01
N VAL A 245 12.76 -11.54 -0.75
CA VAL A 245 12.14 -12.36 -1.80
C VAL A 245 11.51 -11.49 -2.88
N LYS A 246 10.79 -10.41 -2.51
CA LYS A 246 10.22 -9.47 -3.48
C LYS A 246 11.28 -8.73 -4.30
N ILE A 247 12.48 -8.49 -3.76
CA ILE A 247 13.61 -7.94 -4.49
C ILE A 247 14.12 -8.96 -5.52
N ILE A 248 14.36 -10.21 -5.10
CA ILE A 248 14.84 -11.28 -5.99
C ILE A 248 13.83 -11.61 -7.10
N MET A 249 12.53 -11.56 -6.79
CA MET A 249 11.45 -11.80 -7.75
C MET A 249 11.10 -10.56 -8.61
N SER A 250 11.83 -9.46 -8.47
CA SER A 250 11.64 -8.26 -9.28
C SER A 250 12.16 -8.43 -10.72
N LYS A 251 11.89 -7.43 -11.58
CA LYS A 251 12.42 -7.43 -12.95
C LYS A 251 13.95 -7.32 -13.02
N ASN A 252 14.57 -6.71 -11.99
CA ASN A 252 16.01 -6.40 -11.95
C ASN A 252 16.66 -6.89 -10.64
N PRO A 253 16.70 -8.20 -10.37
CA PRO A 253 17.22 -8.74 -9.09
C PRO A 253 18.71 -8.44 -8.89
N ALA A 254 19.52 -8.51 -9.94
CA ALA A 254 20.94 -8.20 -9.86
C ALA A 254 21.21 -6.76 -9.39
N SER A 255 20.45 -5.80 -9.93
CA SER A 255 20.50 -4.41 -9.48
C SER A 255 20.11 -4.28 -8.00
N GLY A 256 19.12 -5.06 -7.55
CA GLY A 256 18.71 -5.12 -6.14
C GLY A 256 19.84 -5.57 -5.22
N ILE A 257 20.52 -6.65 -5.55
CA ILE A 257 21.67 -7.16 -4.77
C ILE A 257 22.79 -6.11 -4.73
N VAL A 258 23.12 -5.50 -5.87
CA VAL A 258 24.13 -4.44 -5.93
C VAL A 258 23.75 -3.23 -5.06
N MET A 259 22.48 -2.83 -5.07
CA MET A 259 21.99 -1.76 -4.18
C MET A 259 22.06 -2.14 -2.72
N LEU A 260 21.63 -3.36 -2.34
CA LEU A 260 21.74 -3.86 -0.95
C LEU A 260 23.18 -3.83 -0.46
N GLN A 261 24.13 -4.22 -1.32
CA GLN A 261 25.56 -4.19 -0.99
C GLN A 261 26.06 -2.76 -0.83
N LYS A 262 25.78 -1.88 -1.82
CA LYS A 262 26.22 -0.48 -1.80
C LYS A 262 25.65 0.29 -0.60
N PHE A 263 24.42 -0.01 -0.18
CA PHE A 263 23.74 0.62 0.95
C PHE A 263 24.13 0.01 2.30
N GLY A 264 25.01 -1.02 2.32
CA GLY A 264 25.44 -1.68 3.54
C GLY A 264 24.38 -2.53 4.22
N LEU A 265 23.26 -2.81 3.53
CA LEU A 265 22.16 -3.62 4.03
C LEU A 265 22.45 -5.11 3.91
N LEU A 266 23.11 -5.55 2.83
CA LEU A 266 23.32 -6.97 2.53
C LEU A 266 24.02 -7.71 3.65
N LYS A 267 25.11 -7.15 4.20
CA LYS A 267 25.88 -7.74 5.31
C LYS A 267 25.09 -7.95 6.60
N ASN A 268 23.96 -7.24 6.75
CA ASN A 268 23.12 -7.29 7.94
C ASN A 268 21.93 -8.27 7.78
N ILE A 269 21.65 -8.74 6.57
CA ILE A 269 20.51 -9.63 6.26
C ILE A 269 20.95 -11.01 5.78
N ILE A 270 22.15 -11.12 5.22
CA ILE A 270 22.78 -12.40 4.83
C ILE A 270 24.16 -12.41 5.48
N PRO A 271 24.36 -13.22 6.53
CA PRO A 271 25.65 -13.34 7.23
C PRO A 271 26.74 -13.99 6.39
#